data_ba1eb9f1c8f0649a5b5bffae434099c7
#
_entry.id   ba1eb9f1c8f0649a5b5bffae434099c7
#
_cell.length_a   1.000
_cell.length_b   1.000
_cell.length_c   1.000
_cell.angle_alpha   90.00
_cell.angle_beta   90.00
_cell.angle_gamma   90.00
#
_symmetry.space_group_name_H-M   'P 1'
#
loop_
_entity.id
_entity.type
_entity.pdbx_description
1 polymer ?
#
loop_
_entity_poly.entity_id
_entity_poly.type
_entity_poly.pdbx_seq_one_letter_code
_entity_poly.pdbx_strand_id
1 'polypeptide(L)'
;MTKQVDFERYEKFVDAVTSDASTDFVALSDRLVELDEKGANIERLLTAGVGINAEGGEFLEIIKKMIFQGKPWDDHNKEHLIIELGDLMW
;
A
#
# COMPACT_ATOMS: atom_id res chain seq x y z
N MET A 1 -13.38 -31.57 -3.89
CA MET A 1 -13.09 -31.33 -5.31
C MET A 1 -12.33 -30.05 -5.47
N THR A 2 -11.13 -30.11 -5.99
CA THR A 2 -10.29 -28.94 -6.19
C THR A 2 -10.65 -28.28 -7.53
N LYS A 3 -11.03 -27.02 -7.50
CA LYS A 3 -11.23 -26.27 -8.74
C LYS A 3 -9.87 -25.82 -9.25
N GLN A 4 -9.60 -26.07 -10.51
CA GLN A 4 -8.44 -25.52 -11.17
C GLN A 4 -8.65 -24.05 -11.47
N VAL A 5 -7.61 -23.25 -11.26
CA VAL A 5 -7.63 -21.83 -11.59
C VAL A 5 -7.32 -21.69 -13.07
N ASP A 6 -8.17 -20.97 -13.79
CA ASP A 6 -7.93 -20.63 -15.19
C ASP A 6 -7.11 -19.35 -15.25
N PHE A 7 -5.78 -19.51 -15.25
CA PHE A 7 -4.87 -18.36 -15.26
C PHE A 7 -4.94 -17.56 -16.56
N GLU A 8 -5.22 -18.20 -17.68
CA GLU A 8 -5.34 -17.51 -18.97
C GLU A 8 -6.54 -16.56 -18.97
N ARG A 9 -7.68 -17.03 -18.46
CA ARG A 9 -8.88 -16.21 -18.32
C ARG A 9 -8.68 -15.08 -17.32
N TYR A 10 -8.02 -15.36 -16.21
CA TYR A 10 -7.67 -14.37 -15.19
C TYR A 10 -6.77 -13.28 -15.77
N GLU A 11 -5.75 -13.68 -16.53
CA GLU A 11 -4.83 -12.74 -17.18
C GLU A 11 -5.55 -11.80 -18.14
N LYS A 12 -6.46 -12.33 -18.96
CA LYS A 12 -7.29 -11.52 -19.86
C LYS A 12 -8.16 -10.52 -19.09
N PHE A 13 -8.74 -10.95 -17.98
CA PHE A 13 -9.53 -10.08 -17.13
C PHE A 13 -8.66 -8.95 -16.54
N VAL A 14 -7.50 -9.27 -16.01
CA VAL A 14 -6.56 -8.28 -15.45
C VAL A 14 -6.16 -7.27 -16.51
N ASP A 15 -5.81 -7.73 -17.71
CA ASP A 15 -5.43 -6.84 -18.82
C ASP A 15 -6.59 -5.91 -19.21
N ALA A 16 -7.82 -6.41 -19.22
CA ALA A 16 -8.99 -5.64 -19.59
C ALA A 16 -9.31 -4.50 -18.61
N VAL A 17 -8.94 -4.65 -17.33
CA VAL A 17 -9.23 -3.66 -16.27
C VAL A 17 -8.01 -2.87 -15.85
N THR A 18 -6.86 -3.12 -16.47
CA THR A 18 -5.60 -2.45 -16.15
C THR A 18 -5.38 -1.28 -17.12
N SER A 19 -5.03 -0.11 -16.58
CA SER A 19 -4.76 1.07 -17.40
C SER A 19 -3.42 0.95 -18.13
N ASP A 20 -3.26 1.71 -19.21
CA ASP A 20 -2.01 1.76 -19.98
C ASP A 20 -0.83 2.21 -19.10
N ALA A 21 -1.07 3.13 -18.17
CA ALA A 21 -0.04 3.59 -17.24
C ALA A 21 0.52 2.48 -16.34
N SER A 22 -0.21 1.39 -16.17
CA SER A 22 0.25 0.25 -15.38
C SER A 22 1.01 -0.79 -16.20
N THR A 23 1.02 -0.69 -17.51
CA THR A 23 1.63 -1.69 -18.40
C THR A 23 2.66 -1.13 -19.37
N ASP A 24 2.67 0.19 -19.57
CA ASP A 24 3.55 0.86 -20.51
C ASP A 24 4.27 2.02 -19.81
N PHE A 25 5.60 1.94 -19.78
CA PHE A 25 6.42 2.97 -19.13
C PHE A 25 6.25 4.35 -19.75
N VAL A 26 6.10 4.44 -21.08
CA VAL A 26 5.90 5.72 -21.75
C VAL A 26 4.56 6.33 -21.35
N ALA A 27 3.50 5.53 -21.32
CA ALA A 27 2.18 5.98 -20.88
C ALA A 27 2.21 6.46 -19.42
N LEU A 28 2.91 5.75 -18.54
CA LEU A 28 3.09 6.18 -17.14
C LEU A 28 3.83 7.52 -17.07
N SER A 29 4.94 7.64 -17.79
CA SER A 29 5.76 8.85 -17.80
C SER A 29 4.97 10.04 -18.31
N ASP A 30 4.23 9.88 -19.39
CA ASP A 30 3.39 10.94 -19.97
C ASP A 30 2.31 11.39 -19.00
N ARG A 31 1.69 10.44 -18.28
CA ARG A 31 0.67 10.76 -17.28
C ARG A 31 1.26 11.52 -16.10
N LEU A 32 2.43 11.13 -15.63
CA LEU A 32 3.13 11.82 -14.54
C LEU A 32 3.46 13.26 -14.91
N VAL A 33 3.94 13.48 -16.14
CA VAL A 33 4.24 14.82 -16.65
C VAL A 33 2.96 15.66 -16.74
N GLU A 34 1.87 15.09 -17.24
CA GLU A 34 0.58 15.77 -17.33
C GLU A 34 0.07 16.21 -15.95
N LEU A 35 0.17 15.35 -14.94
CA LEU A 35 -0.24 15.66 -13.58
C LEU A 35 0.67 16.75 -12.97
N ASP A 36 1.96 16.66 -13.20
CA ASP A 36 2.92 17.67 -12.75
C ASP A 36 2.61 19.05 -13.35
N GLU A 37 2.32 19.10 -14.63
CA GLU A 37 1.94 20.34 -15.33
C GLU A 37 0.65 20.96 -14.79
N LYS A 38 -0.25 20.14 -14.24
CA LYS A 38 -1.47 20.61 -13.59
C LYS A 38 -1.27 21.02 -12.13
N GLY A 39 -0.06 20.94 -11.63
CA GLY A 39 0.29 21.36 -10.28
C GLY A 39 0.28 20.26 -9.22
N ALA A 40 0.13 19.00 -9.60
CA ALA A 40 0.21 17.89 -8.66
C ALA A 40 1.67 17.58 -8.34
N ASN A 41 2.02 17.58 -7.04
CA ASN A 41 3.34 17.16 -6.59
C ASN A 41 3.35 15.65 -6.43
N ILE A 42 3.57 14.92 -7.52
CA ILE A 42 3.46 13.48 -7.59
C ILE A 42 4.49 12.79 -6.72
N GLU A 43 5.73 13.27 -6.70
CA GLU A 43 6.80 12.68 -5.90
C GLU A 43 6.44 12.71 -4.40
N ARG A 44 5.86 13.80 -3.93
CA ARG A 44 5.41 13.92 -2.54
C ARG A 44 4.19 13.05 -2.24
N LEU A 45 3.23 13.04 -3.15
CA LEU A 45 2.02 12.23 -2.99
C LEU A 45 2.35 10.74 -2.96
N LEU A 46 3.24 10.29 -3.84
CA LEU A 46 3.68 8.90 -3.88
C LEU A 46 4.43 8.52 -2.61
N THR A 47 5.37 9.36 -2.19
CA THR A 47 6.13 9.15 -0.96
C THR A 47 5.21 9.08 0.25
N ALA A 48 4.24 9.99 0.35
CA ALA A 48 3.26 9.98 1.43
C ALA A 48 2.39 8.73 1.40
N GLY A 49 1.92 8.33 0.21
CA GLY A 49 1.09 7.13 0.07
C GLY A 49 1.81 5.86 0.48
N VAL A 50 3.05 5.69 0.04
CA VAL A 50 3.89 4.55 0.44
C VAL A 50 4.15 4.58 1.94
N GLY A 51 4.50 5.75 2.50
CA GLY A 51 4.77 5.90 3.93
C GLY A 51 3.57 5.58 4.80
N ILE A 52 2.39 6.13 4.47
CA ILE A 52 1.16 5.86 5.20
C ILE A 52 0.85 4.37 5.24
N ASN A 53 0.97 3.70 4.12
CA ASN A 53 0.66 2.28 4.03
C ASN A 53 1.68 1.42 4.80
N ALA A 54 2.98 1.71 4.66
CA ALA A 54 4.03 0.97 5.33
C ALA A 54 3.94 1.13 6.86
N GLU A 55 3.84 2.36 7.36
CA GLU A 55 3.76 2.63 8.80
C GLU A 55 2.42 2.19 9.39
N GLY A 56 1.33 2.32 8.63
CA GLY A 56 0.03 1.79 9.03
C GLY A 56 0.06 0.28 9.19
N GLY A 57 0.78 -0.42 8.31
CA GLY A 57 1.00 -1.86 8.41
C GLY A 57 1.78 -2.25 9.66
N GLU A 58 2.82 -1.50 10.01
CA GLU A 58 3.60 -1.74 11.24
C GLU A 58 2.75 -1.52 12.50
N PHE A 59 1.92 -0.49 12.51
CA PHE A 59 0.98 -0.24 13.60
C PHE A 59 -0.01 -1.41 13.74
N LEU A 60 -0.60 -1.83 12.64
CA LEU A 60 -1.55 -2.95 12.62
C LEU A 60 -0.90 -4.27 13.04
N GLU A 61 0.36 -4.48 12.71
CA GLU A 61 1.13 -5.67 13.09
C GLU A 61 1.20 -5.83 14.61
N ILE A 62 1.39 -4.75 15.35
CA ILE A 62 1.40 -4.77 16.81
C ILE A 62 0.04 -5.20 17.35
N ILE A 63 -1.04 -4.62 16.81
CA ILE A 63 -2.41 -4.96 17.18
C ILE A 63 -2.71 -6.42 16.88
N LYS A 64 -2.32 -6.89 15.70
CA LYS A 64 -2.50 -8.28 15.28
C LYS A 64 -1.85 -9.25 16.27
N LYS A 65 -0.63 -8.94 16.70
CA LYS A 65 0.09 -9.79 17.66
C LYS A 65 -0.61 -9.85 19.01
N MET A 66 -1.18 -8.73 19.47
CA MET A 66 -1.93 -8.72 20.73
C MET A 66 -3.23 -9.52 20.62
N ILE A 67 -3.99 -9.34 19.55
CA ILE A 67 -5.30 -9.99 19.38
C ILE A 67 -5.15 -11.49 19.08
N PHE A 68 -4.29 -11.83 18.13
CA PHE A 68 -4.26 -13.17 17.55
C PHE A 68 -3.08 -14.04 18.01
N GLN A 69 -2.06 -13.45 18.62
CA GLN A 69 -0.85 -14.17 19.02
C GLN A 69 -0.57 -14.08 20.52
N GLY A 70 -1.52 -13.57 21.30
CA GLY A 70 -1.42 -13.55 22.75
C GLY A 70 -0.36 -12.63 23.34
N LYS A 71 0.12 -11.64 22.59
CA LYS A 71 1.05 -10.66 23.12
C LYS A 71 0.35 -9.74 24.13
N PRO A 72 1.02 -9.36 25.24
CA PRO A 72 0.36 -8.65 26.31
C PRO A 72 0.05 -7.20 26.00
N TRP A 73 -0.97 -6.68 26.65
CA TRP A 73 -1.24 -5.26 26.72
C TRP A 73 -0.42 -4.68 27.88
N ASP A 74 0.85 -4.34 27.59
CA ASP A 74 1.81 -3.83 28.56
C ASP A 74 2.41 -2.52 28.12
N ASP A 75 3.25 -1.92 28.97
CA ASP A 75 3.86 -0.62 28.68
C ASP A 75 4.75 -0.67 27.45
N HIS A 76 5.45 -1.77 27.21
CA HIS A 76 6.28 -1.95 26.02
C HIS A 76 5.47 -1.89 24.72
N ASN A 77 4.37 -2.62 24.64
CA ASN A 77 3.51 -2.63 23.46
C ASN A 77 2.75 -1.31 23.29
N LYS A 78 2.32 -0.68 24.40
CA LYS A 78 1.71 0.64 24.36
C LYS A 78 2.66 1.69 23.79
N GLU A 79 3.90 1.70 24.27
CA GLU A 79 4.94 2.61 23.79
C GLU A 79 5.23 2.38 22.30
N HIS A 80 5.33 1.12 21.90
CA HIS A 80 5.56 0.76 20.50
C HIS A 80 4.44 1.27 19.59
N LEU A 81 3.18 1.14 20.01
CA LEU A 81 2.03 1.67 19.27
C LEU A 81 2.11 3.20 19.12
N ILE A 82 2.53 3.91 20.16
CA ILE A 82 2.68 5.37 20.12
C ILE A 82 3.77 5.76 19.13
N ILE A 83 4.88 5.06 19.12
CA ILE A 83 5.99 5.31 18.17
C ILE A 83 5.53 5.11 16.73
N GLU A 84 4.85 4.00 16.44
CA GLU A 84 4.37 3.72 15.08
C GLU A 84 3.30 4.72 14.63
N LEU A 85 2.45 5.17 15.54
CA LEU A 85 1.47 6.21 15.23
C LEU A 85 2.17 7.55 14.89
N GLY A 86 3.21 7.90 15.63
CA GLY A 86 4.02 9.08 15.36
C GLY A 86 4.69 9.00 13.99
N ASP A 87 5.24 7.85 13.63
CA ASP A 87 5.87 7.63 12.34
C ASP A 87 4.84 7.77 11.19
N LEU A 88 3.63 7.28 11.40
CA LEU A 88 2.54 7.40 10.42
C LEU A 88 2.16 8.86 10.18
N MET A 89 2.16 9.68 11.21
CA MET A 89 1.73 11.08 11.15
C MET A 89 2.84 12.03 10.70
N TRP A 90 4.06 11.53 10.62
CA TRP A 90 5.19 12.34 10.16
C TRP A 90 5.10 12.65 8.68
#